data_6de665662aab73a77ca4e68d6e812db8
#
_entry.id   6de665662aab73a77ca4e68d6e812db8
#
_cell.length_a   1.000
_cell.length_b   1.000
_cell.length_c   1.000
_cell.angle_alpha   90.00
_cell.angle_beta   90.00
_cell.angle_gamma   90.00
#
_symmetry.space_group_name_H-M   'P 1'
#
loop_
_entity.id
_entity.type
_entity.pdbx_description
1 polymer ?
#
loop_
_entity_poly.entity_id
_entity_poly.type
_entity_poly.pdbx_seq_one_letter_code
_entity_poly.pdbx_strand_id
1 'polypeptide(L)'
;VYEYWASLFSFYLDGRRGEKKLAEYFLADALRGGAPNKNGRVEFLLESGKETHRLPVYEYNYFWSVYDRVQDETTAFSLRRKIDRLGEDESRRMQGEFYTPPVFAQKAYGYLERVIGKRRLESGEYRVWDMAAGSGNLEFTLPAAVLPYTYISTIGEEDAMYCRRVFPYSTVFTYDYLNDDAELLFEKRRRQRLAESTFNPDYGDNPMRSALLSLDERNEEKEKLSAGAPEEEKPWKMPENLRKDLENPKLKWLIFI
;
A
#
# COMPACT_ATOMS: atom_id res chain seq x y z
N VAL A 1 22.66 -7.38 -18.19
CA VAL A 1 21.64 -6.64 -18.95
C VAL A 1 21.47 -5.24 -18.38
N TYR A 2 21.13 -5.12 -17.09
CA TYR A 2 20.95 -3.81 -16.43
C TYR A 2 22.16 -2.89 -16.56
N GLU A 3 23.35 -3.36 -16.21
CA GLU A 3 24.58 -2.56 -16.29
C GLU A 3 24.86 -2.04 -17.70
N TYR A 4 24.61 -2.86 -18.71
CA TYR A 4 24.77 -2.44 -20.09
C TYR A 4 23.71 -1.42 -20.51
N TRP A 5 22.44 -1.64 -20.16
CA TRP A 5 21.38 -0.68 -20.37
C TRP A 5 21.69 0.66 -19.67
N ALA A 6 22.12 0.61 -18.42
CA ALA A 6 22.49 1.78 -17.63
C ALA A 6 23.66 2.55 -18.27
N SER A 7 24.67 1.85 -18.80
CA SER A 7 25.81 2.50 -19.47
C SER A 7 25.40 3.25 -20.74
N LEU A 8 24.36 2.77 -21.44
CA LEU A 8 23.85 3.43 -22.65
C LEU A 8 22.97 4.64 -22.36
N PHE A 9 22.16 4.57 -21.31
CA PHE A 9 21.04 5.51 -21.13
C PHE A 9 21.11 6.39 -19.91
N SER A 10 21.99 6.14 -18.94
CA SER A 10 22.09 6.92 -17.71
C SER A 10 22.27 8.42 -17.93
N PHE A 11 23.05 8.79 -18.95
CA PHE A 11 23.26 10.20 -19.29
C PHE A 11 21.96 10.91 -19.72
N TYR A 12 21.08 10.23 -20.43
CA TYR A 12 19.82 10.75 -20.93
C TYR A 12 18.70 10.75 -19.89
N LEU A 13 18.84 9.94 -18.85
CA LEU A 13 17.85 9.73 -17.80
C LEU A 13 18.19 10.49 -16.50
N ASP A 14 19.08 11.49 -16.62
CA ASP A 14 19.55 12.27 -15.47
C ASP A 14 20.11 11.40 -14.33
N GLY A 15 21.15 10.63 -14.68
CA GLY A 15 21.84 9.72 -13.76
C GLY A 15 22.39 10.39 -12.45
N ARG A 16 22.24 11.72 -12.32
CA ARG A 16 22.52 12.44 -11.06
C ARG A 16 21.51 12.16 -9.97
N ARG A 17 20.35 11.59 -10.28
CA ARG A 17 19.29 11.25 -9.31
C ARG A 17 19.56 9.94 -8.57
N GLY A 18 20.69 9.30 -8.82
CA GLY A 18 21.11 8.10 -8.11
C GLY A 18 20.77 6.78 -8.81
N GLU A 19 21.39 5.73 -8.32
CA GLU A 19 21.33 4.39 -8.91
C GLU A 19 19.93 3.77 -8.82
N LYS A 20 19.19 4.07 -7.75
CA LYS A 20 17.82 3.61 -7.56
C LYS A 20 16.90 4.12 -8.67
N LYS A 21 16.93 5.43 -8.96
CA LYS A 21 16.07 6.03 -10.00
C LYS A 21 16.38 5.45 -11.37
N LEU A 22 17.64 5.19 -11.65
CA LEU A 22 18.06 4.55 -12.89
C LEU A 22 17.53 3.11 -13.00
N ALA A 23 17.54 2.36 -11.91
CA ALA A 23 16.98 1.02 -11.84
C ALA A 23 15.46 1.01 -12.02
N GLU A 24 14.73 2.02 -11.51
CA GLU A 24 13.29 2.21 -11.74
C GLU A 24 13.00 2.44 -13.24
N TYR A 25 13.80 3.27 -13.93
CA TYR A 25 13.67 3.44 -15.37
C TYR A 25 13.90 2.15 -16.14
N PHE A 26 14.95 1.39 -15.76
CA PHE A 26 15.20 0.10 -16.36
C PHE A 26 14.05 -0.87 -16.16
N LEU A 27 13.50 -0.96 -14.94
CA LEU A 27 12.35 -1.81 -14.64
C LEU A 27 11.13 -1.41 -15.48
N ALA A 28 10.81 -0.12 -15.52
CA ALA A 28 9.70 0.39 -16.31
C ALA A 28 9.87 0.06 -17.80
N ASP A 29 11.08 0.20 -18.31
CA ASP A 29 11.40 -0.12 -19.70
C ASP A 29 11.37 -1.63 -20.00
N ALA A 30 11.92 -2.44 -19.11
CA ALA A 30 11.96 -3.90 -19.25
C ALA A 30 10.58 -4.55 -19.17
N LEU A 31 9.68 -4.01 -18.34
CA LEU A 31 8.34 -4.58 -18.15
C LEU A 31 7.30 -4.07 -19.15
N ARG A 32 7.41 -2.80 -19.56
CA ARG A 32 6.35 -2.11 -20.29
C ARG A 32 6.87 -1.21 -21.41
N GLY A 33 8.17 -1.20 -21.65
CA GLY A 33 8.83 -0.25 -22.47
C GLY A 33 8.12 0.02 -23.78
N GLY A 34 7.96 1.30 -24.09
CA GLY A 34 7.41 1.77 -25.35
C GLY A 34 8.47 1.89 -26.43
N ALA A 35 8.05 1.80 -27.67
CA ALA A 35 8.88 2.25 -28.77
C ALA A 35 9.07 3.77 -28.67
N PRO A 36 10.24 4.30 -29.06
CA PRO A 36 10.42 5.74 -29.19
C PRO A 36 9.38 6.31 -30.18
N ASN A 37 8.79 7.43 -29.80
CA ASN A 37 7.94 8.17 -30.73
C ASN A 37 8.77 8.80 -31.84
N LYS A 38 8.12 9.43 -32.85
CA LYS A 38 8.77 10.08 -34.01
C LYS A 38 9.85 11.13 -33.63
N ASN A 39 9.82 11.62 -32.38
CA ASN A 39 10.78 12.60 -31.87
C ASN A 39 11.87 11.95 -30.99
N GLY A 40 12.00 10.64 -31.00
CA GLY A 40 12.97 9.90 -30.18
C GLY A 40 12.65 9.93 -28.67
N ARG A 41 11.41 10.22 -28.29
CA ARG A 41 11.00 10.23 -26.87
C ARG A 41 10.43 8.88 -26.48
N VAL A 42 10.91 8.35 -25.36
CA VAL A 42 10.43 7.13 -24.73
C VAL A 42 9.66 7.52 -23.47
N GLU A 43 8.48 6.98 -23.31
CA GLU A 43 7.65 7.16 -22.12
C GLU A 43 7.92 6.03 -21.13
N PHE A 44 8.31 6.38 -19.91
CA PHE A 44 8.51 5.47 -18.80
C PHE A 44 7.35 5.60 -17.83
N LEU A 45 6.82 4.49 -17.41
CA LEU A 45 5.79 4.43 -16.38
C LEU A 45 6.44 4.08 -15.05
N LEU A 46 6.89 5.09 -14.33
CA LEU A 46 7.52 4.96 -13.01
C LEU A 46 6.46 4.95 -11.89
N GLU A 47 6.90 4.68 -10.67
CA GLU A 47 6.08 4.81 -9.47
C GLU A 47 5.59 6.25 -9.29
N SER A 48 6.47 7.22 -9.49
CA SER A 48 6.15 8.66 -9.44
C SER A 48 5.24 9.19 -10.55
N GLY A 49 4.91 8.37 -11.53
CA GLY A 49 4.09 8.78 -12.66
C GLY A 49 4.74 8.52 -14.01
N LYS A 50 4.18 9.15 -15.05
CA LYS A 50 4.73 9.07 -16.38
C LYS A 50 5.84 10.09 -16.56
N GLU A 51 7.00 9.63 -16.95
CA GLU A 51 8.12 10.48 -17.35
C GLU A 51 8.52 10.20 -18.80
N THR A 52 8.83 11.25 -19.55
CA THR A 52 9.19 11.12 -20.96
C THR A 52 10.59 11.68 -21.19
N HIS A 53 11.49 10.83 -21.63
CA HIS A 53 12.88 11.17 -21.89
C HIS A 53 13.23 10.96 -23.37
N ARG A 54 14.16 11.77 -23.86
CA ARG A 54 14.69 11.59 -25.21
C ARG A 54 15.90 10.67 -25.15
N LEU A 55 15.77 9.50 -25.77
CA LEU A 55 16.85 8.52 -25.87
C LEU A 55 17.37 8.43 -27.29
N PRO A 56 18.62 7.98 -27.49
CA PRO A 56 19.15 7.70 -28.79
C PRO A 56 18.41 6.48 -29.41
N VAL A 57 17.64 6.74 -30.46
CA VAL A 57 16.66 5.78 -31.02
C VAL A 57 17.34 4.52 -31.55
N TYR A 58 18.51 4.68 -32.19
CA TYR A 58 19.23 3.55 -32.75
C TYR A 58 19.70 2.60 -31.64
N GLU A 59 20.38 3.10 -30.64
CA GLU A 59 20.91 2.34 -29.50
C GLU A 59 19.78 1.69 -28.72
N TYR A 60 18.66 2.42 -28.55
CA TYR A 60 17.49 1.91 -27.83
C TYR A 60 16.86 0.73 -28.58
N ASN A 61 16.61 0.88 -29.86
CA ASN A 61 16.03 -0.20 -30.67
C ASN A 61 17.01 -1.38 -30.82
N TYR A 62 18.31 -1.11 -30.95
CA TYR A 62 19.33 -2.14 -31.00
C TYR A 62 19.38 -2.94 -29.71
N PHE A 63 19.37 -2.26 -28.54
CA PHE A 63 19.37 -2.93 -27.25
C PHE A 63 18.21 -3.91 -27.15
N TRP A 64 16.99 -3.46 -27.43
CA TRP A 64 15.79 -4.30 -27.33
C TRP A 64 15.59 -5.27 -28.50
N SER A 65 16.44 -5.22 -29.53
CA SER A 65 16.52 -6.27 -30.53
C SER A 65 17.42 -7.43 -30.11
N VAL A 66 18.35 -7.17 -29.20
CA VAL A 66 19.29 -8.17 -28.65
C VAL A 66 18.78 -8.81 -27.36
N TYR A 67 18.10 -8.03 -26.54
CA TYR A 67 17.57 -8.47 -25.25
C TYR A 67 16.04 -8.51 -25.29
N ASP A 68 15.48 -9.62 -24.81
CA ASP A 68 14.04 -9.73 -24.68
C ASP A 68 13.54 -8.92 -23.49
N ARG A 69 12.37 -8.32 -23.66
CA ARG A 69 11.64 -7.70 -22.54
C ARG A 69 11.14 -8.78 -21.59
N VAL A 70 11.01 -8.42 -20.34
CA VAL A 70 10.54 -9.35 -19.31
C VAL A 70 9.08 -9.68 -19.55
N GLN A 71 8.80 -10.95 -19.82
CA GLN A 71 7.45 -11.44 -20.07
C GLN A 71 6.96 -12.35 -18.93
N ASP A 72 7.87 -12.82 -18.08
CA ASP A 72 7.54 -13.70 -16.97
C ASP A 72 7.56 -12.96 -15.62
N GLU A 73 6.61 -13.35 -14.75
CA GLU A 73 6.45 -12.77 -13.44
C GLU A 73 7.66 -12.99 -12.51
N THR A 74 8.36 -14.12 -12.67
CA THR A 74 9.51 -14.46 -11.81
C THR A 74 10.67 -13.52 -12.05
N THR A 75 10.94 -13.19 -13.32
CA THR A 75 12.01 -12.25 -13.68
C THR A 75 11.63 -10.82 -13.32
N ALA A 76 10.37 -10.41 -13.54
CA ALA A 76 9.83 -9.13 -13.10
C ALA A 76 10.02 -8.94 -11.60
N PHE A 77 9.68 -9.94 -10.84
CA PHE A 77 9.81 -10.02 -9.40
C PHE A 77 11.29 -9.95 -8.93
N SER A 78 12.19 -10.66 -9.60
CA SER A 78 13.63 -10.62 -9.31
C SER A 78 14.25 -9.25 -9.57
N LEU A 79 13.82 -8.56 -10.63
CA LEU A 79 14.26 -7.21 -10.94
C LEU A 79 13.76 -6.22 -9.87
N ARG A 80 12.50 -6.31 -9.50
CA ARG A 80 11.92 -5.47 -8.44
C ARG A 80 12.65 -5.63 -7.12
N ARG A 81 12.94 -6.86 -6.70
CA ARG A 81 13.73 -7.15 -5.50
C ARG A 81 15.11 -6.47 -5.51
N LYS A 82 15.75 -6.39 -6.69
CA LYS A 82 17.04 -5.70 -6.81
C LYS A 82 16.89 -4.19 -6.62
N ILE A 83 15.80 -3.61 -7.12
CA ILE A 83 15.49 -2.19 -6.98
C ILE A 83 15.16 -1.84 -5.53
N ASP A 84 14.34 -2.64 -4.89
CA ASP A 84 14.03 -2.48 -3.47
C ASP A 84 15.30 -2.45 -2.61
N ARG A 85 16.28 -3.30 -2.93
CA ARG A 85 17.60 -3.29 -2.25
C ARG A 85 18.41 -2.01 -2.49
N LEU A 86 18.37 -1.45 -3.71
CA LEU A 86 19.03 -0.19 -4.03
C LEU A 86 18.37 1.01 -3.34
N GLY A 87 17.11 0.84 -2.95
CA GLY A 87 16.33 1.85 -2.23
C GLY A 87 16.50 1.84 -0.72
N GLU A 88 17.29 0.93 -0.15
CA GLU A 88 17.65 0.91 1.26
C GLU A 88 18.63 2.04 1.64
N ASP A 89 18.30 3.26 1.22
CA ASP A 89 19.02 4.46 1.65
C ASP A 89 18.89 4.68 3.16
N GLU A 90 19.88 5.34 3.73
CA GLU A 90 19.96 5.67 5.17
C GLU A 90 18.70 6.43 5.65
N SER A 91 18.09 7.24 4.78
CA SER A 91 16.84 7.96 5.05
C SER A 91 15.64 7.01 5.24
N ARG A 92 15.53 5.93 4.46
CA ARG A 92 14.47 4.92 4.59
C ARG A 92 14.64 4.09 5.86
N ARG A 93 15.90 3.77 6.21
CA ARG A 93 16.18 3.10 7.49
C ARG A 93 15.77 3.95 8.69
N MET A 94 15.94 5.27 8.59
CA MET A 94 15.49 6.20 9.63
C MET A 94 13.96 6.34 9.71
N GLN A 95 13.25 6.16 8.59
CA GLN A 95 11.78 6.21 8.52
C GLN A 95 11.12 4.85 8.82
N GLY A 96 11.91 3.77 8.94
CA GLY A 96 11.38 2.43 9.19
C GLY A 96 10.68 1.80 7.99
N GLU A 97 10.93 2.31 6.78
CA GLU A 97 10.35 1.77 5.54
C GLU A 97 11.12 0.52 5.10
N PHE A 98 10.61 -0.63 5.48
CA PHE A 98 11.17 -1.92 5.08
C PHE A 98 10.22 -2.63 4.10
N TYR A 99 10.76 -3.00 2.94
CA TYR A 99 10.00 -3.78 1.98
C TYR A 99 10.09 -5.28 2.29
N THR A 100 8.96 -5.94 2.34
CA THR A 100 8.92 -7.40 2.53
C THR A 100 9.57 -8.11 1.35
N PRO A 101 10.68 -8.85 1.57
CA PRO A 101 11.30 -9.58 0.48
C PRO A 101 10.34 -10.61 -0.12
N PRO A 102 10.29 -10.73 -1.44
CA PRO A 102 9.37 -11.59 -2.16
C PRO A 102 9.37 -13.07 -1.73
N VAL A 103 10.52 -13.58 -1.33
CA VAL A 103 10.61 -14.95 -0.82
C VAL A 103 9.79 -15.15 0.48
N PHE A 104 9.68 -14.12 1.31
CA PHE A 104 8.86 -14.17 2.52
C PHE A 104 7.38 -14.06 2.17
N ALA A 105 7.03 -13.18 1.23
CA ALA A 105 5.66 -13.06 0.72
C ALA A 105 5.15 -14.39 0.15
N GLN A 106 5.95 -15.06 -0.69
CA GLN A 106 5.63 -16.40 -1.21
C GLN A 106 5.44 -17.44 -0.12
N LYS A 107 6.32 -17.43 0.89
CA LYS A 107 6.19 -18.36 2.04
C LYS A 107 4.93 -18.06 2.85
N ALA A 108 4.64 -16.77 3.12
CA ALA A 108 3.46 -16.36 3.85
C ALA A 108 2.19 -16.84 3.14
N TYR A 109 2.09 -16.60 1.82
CA TYR A 109 0.97 -17.09 1.03
C TYR A 109 0.89 -18.63 1.06
N GLY A 110 2.00 -19.33 0.90
CA GLY A 110 2.03 -20.80 0.97
C GLY A 110 1.57 -21.36 2.33
N TYR A 111 1.80 -20.64 3.44
CA TYR A 111 1.25 -21.01 4.75
C TYR A 111 -0.26 -20.77 4.81
N LEU A 112 -0.74 -19.63 4.31
CA LEU A 112 -2.17 -19.34 4.24
C LEU A 112 -2.90 -20.41 3.41
N GLU A 113 -2.36 -20.77 2.27
CA GLU A 113 -2.93 -21.80 1.40
C GLU A 113 -3.02 -23.17 2.09
N ARG A 114 -2.01 -23.55 2.89
CA ARG A 114 -2.03 -24.80 3.67
C ARG A 114 -3.05 -24.79 4.80
N VAL A 115 -3.19 -23.64 5.50
CA VAL A 115 -4.06 -23.53 6.68
C VAL A 115 -5.51 -23.32 6.29
N ILE A 116 -5.77 -22.46 5.33
CA ILE A 116 -7.12 -22.06 4.94
C ILE A 116 -7.64 -22.91 3.77
N GLY A 117 -6.75 -23.28 2.87
CA GLY A 117 -7.06 -23.95 1.61
C GLY A 117 -7.28 -22.97 0.45
N LYS A 118 -6.66 -23.27 -0.68
CA LYS A 118 -6.69 -22.43 -1.89
C LYS A 118 -8.11 -22.02 -2.28
N ARG A 119 -9.03 -22.99 -2.34
CA ARG A 119 -10.41 -22.78 -2.75
C ARG A 119 -11.15 -21.76 -1.89
N ARG A 120 -10.88 -21.73 -0.58
CA ARG A 120 -11.50 -20.79 0.34
C ARG A 120 -10.89 -19.41 0.24
N LEU A 121 -9.57 -19.31 0.04
CA LEU A 121 -8.89 -18.04 -0.19
C LEU A 121 -9.42 -17.34 -1.45
N GLU A 122 -9.66 -18.11 -2.52
CA GLU A 122 -10.12 -17.61 -3.81
C GLU A 122 -11.65 -17.37 -3.87
N SER A 123 -12.42 -17.82 -2.87
CA SER A 123 -13.90 -17.76 -2.87
C SER A 123 -14.48 -16.40 -2.49
N GLY A 124 -13.65 -15.48 -1.96
CA GLY A 124 -14.11 -14.22 -1.40
C GLY A 124 -14.68 -14.34 0.03
N GLU A 125 -14.58 -15.50 0.68
CA GLU A 125 -14.89 -15.66 2.11
C GLU A 125 -13.94 -14.85 2.98
N TYR A 126 -12.71 -14.69 2.50
CA TYR A 126 -11.66 -13.92 3.15
C TYR A 126 -11.48 -12.57 2.47
N ARG A 127 -11.23 -11.55 3.27
CA ARG A 127 -10.71 -10.26 2.85
C ARG A 127 -9.26 -10.16 3.25
N VAL A 128 -8.44 -9.65 2.35
CA VAL A 128 -7.04 -9.36 2.61
C VAL A 128 -6.89 -7.87 2.77
N TRP A 129 -6.20 -7.43 3.81
CA TRP A 129 -5.81 -6.03 3.95
C TRP A 129 -4.35 -5.94 4.33
N ASP A 130 -3.55 -5.40 3.42
CA ASP A 130 -2.19 -4.96 3.71
C ASP A 130 -2.23 -3.50 4.12
N MET A 131 -1.93 -3.25 5.41
CA MET A 131 -2.01 -1.94 6.02
C MET A 131 -0.79 -1.07 5.71
N ALA A 132 0.32 -1.68 5.32
CA ALA A 132 1.60 -1.02 5.06
C ALA A 132 2.28 -1.57 3.79
N ALA A 133 1.52 -1.68 2.72
CA ALA A 133 1.90 -2.41 1.51
C ALA A 133 3.16 -1.86 0.81
N GLY A 134 3.50 -0.58 1.02
CA GLY A 134 4.57 0.06 0.28
C GLY A 134 4.38 -0.13 -1.23
N SER A 135 5.33 -0.79 -1.88
CA SER A 135 5.27 -1.08 -3.30
C SER A 135 4.46 -2.34 -3.69
N GLY A 136 3.76 -2.99 -2.73
CA GLY A 136 2.89 -4.13 -3.01
C GLY A 136 3.61 -5.46 -3.24
N ASN A 137 4.75 -5.68 -2.59
CA ASN A 137 5.52 -6.92 -2.79
C ASN A 137 4.78 -8.17 -2.31
N LEU A 138 3.92 -8.04 -1.32
CA LEU A 138 3.10 -9.14 -0.82
C LEU A 138 2.02 -9.52 -1.83
N GLU A 139 1.37 -8.52 -2.41
CA GLU A 139 0.27 -8.68 -3.35
C GLU A 139 0.70 -9.33 -4.67
N PHE A 140 1.96 -9.17 -5.07
CA PHE A 140 2.51 -9.86 -6.25
C PHE A 140 2.45 -11.38 -6.14
N THR A 141 2.39 -11.91 -4.94
CA THR A 141 2.32 -13.36 -4.70
C THR A 141 0.90 -13.88 -4.59
N LEU A 142 -0.08 -12.97 -4.49
CA LEU A 142 -1.49 -13.35 -4.40
C LEU A 142 -2.01 -13.80 -5.77
N PRO A 143 -2.80 -14.89 -5.82
CA PRO A 143 -3.50 -15.26 -7.04
C PRO A 143 -4.44 -14.17 -7.53
N ALA A 144 -4.58 -14.05 -8.84
CA ALA A 144 -5.48 -13.08 -9.46
C ALA A 144 -6.93 -13.16 -8.93
N ALA A 145 -7.38 -14.34 -8.53
CA ALA A 145 -8.70 -14.57 -7.94
C ALA A 145 -8.87 -13.95 -6.54
N VAL A 146 -7.78 -13.65 -5.83
CA VAL A 146 -7.80 -13.02 -4.48
C VAL A 146 -7.77 -11.50 -4.57
N LEU A 147 -7.15 -10.94 -5.62
CA LEU A 147 -6.97 -9.49 -5.77
C LEU A 147 -8.27 -8.67 -5.67
N PRO A 148 -9.46 -9.12 -6.19
CA PRO A 148 -10.71 -8.37 -6.02
C PRO A 148 -11.19 -8.25 -4.57
N TYR A 149 -10.66 -9.06 -3.68
CA TYR A 149 -10.98 -9.10 -2.26
C TYR A 149 -9.86 -8.52 -1.39
N THR A 150 -8.90 -7.81 -2.03
CA THR A 150 -7.71 -7.27 -1.39
C THR A 150 -7.80 -5.75 -1.28
N TYR A 151 -7.51 -5.27 -0.09
CA TYR A 151 -7.34 -3.86 0.25
C TYR A 151 -5.86 -3.59 0.45
N ILE A 152 -5.35 -2.55 -0.20
CA ILE A 152 -3.95 -2.19 -0.21
C ILE A 152 -3.85 -0.75 0.25
N SER A 153 -3.23 -0.53 1.40
CA SER A 153 -3.00 0.81 1.91
C SER A 153 -1.53 1.10 2.12
N THR A 154 -1.16 2.34 1.89
CA THR A 154 0.19 2.85 2.09
C THR A 154 0.13 4.32 2.46
N ILE A 155 1.15 4.83 3.14
CA ILE A 155 1.23 6.25 3.52
C ILE A 155 1.54 7.12 2.29
N GLY A 156 2.40 6.65 1.38
CA GLY A 156 2.86 7.40 0.23
C GLY A 156 1.87 7.38 -0.93
N GLU A 157 1.52 8.57 -1.47
CA GLU A 157 0.68 8.65 -2.67
C GLU A 157 1.38 8.07 -3.90
N GLU A 158 2.71 8.13 -3.96
CA GLU A 158 3.50 7.55 -5.05
C GLU A 158 3.36 6.03 -5.08
N ASP A 159 3.48 5.38 -3.92
CA ASP A 159 3.28 3.94 -3.78
C ASP A 159 1.83 3.55 -4.07
N ALA A 160 0.86 4.34 -3.59
CA ALA A 160 -0.55 4.10 -3.88
C ALA A 160 -0.86 4.22 -5.37
N MET A 161 -0.32 5.22 -6.06
CA MET A 161 -0.46 5.36 -7.51
C MET A 161 0.15 4.18 -8.26
N TYR A 162 1.31 3.71 -7.80
CA TYR A 162 1.94 2.52 -8.36
C TYR A 162 1.06 1.28 -8.16
N CYS A 163 0.62 1.01 -6.94
CA CYS A 163 -0.23 -0.15 -6.62
C CYS A 163 -1.55 -0.13 -7.39
N ARG A 164 -2.20 1.03 -7.57
CA ARG A 164 -3.43 1.15 -8.41
C ARG A 164 -3.22 0.70 -9.84
N ARG A 165 -2.03 0.86 -10.39
CA ARG A 165 -1.71 0.44 -11.77
C ARG A 165 -1.41 -1.04 -11.85
N VAL A 166 -0.71 -1.56 -10.86
CA VAL A 166 -0.25 -2.96 -10.84
C VAL A 166 -1.37 -3.89 -10.41
N PHE A 167 -2.22 -3.45 -9.48
CA PHE A 167 -3.32 -4.22 -8.92
C PHE A 167 -4.69 -3.58 -9.23
N PRO A 168 -5.10 -3.50 -10.52
CA PRO A 168 -6.29 -2.76 -10.92
C PRO A 168 -7.60 -3.35 -10.37
N TYR A 169 -7.58 -4.57 -9.88
CA TYR A 169 -8.75 -5.25 -9.29
C TYR A 169 -8.83 -5.09 -7.77
N SER A 170 -7.78 -4.59 -7.12
CA SER A 170 -7.75 -4.36 -5.68
C SER A 170 -8.19 -2.94 -5.32
N THR A 171 -8.68 -2.75 -4.10
CA THR A 171 -8.96 -1.42 -3.57
C THR A 171 -7.69 -0.82 -3.00
N VAL A 172 -7.11 0.17 -3.68
CA VAL A 172 -5.86 0.82 -3.29
C VAL A 172 -6.12 2.26 -2.85
N PHE A 173 -5.59 2.64 -1.68
CA PHE A 173 -5.78 3.97 -1.11
C PHE A 173 -4.60 4.37 -0.22
N THR A 174 -4.44 5.68 -0.02
CA THR A 174 -3.51 6.22 1.00
C THR A 174 -4.19 6.22 2.34
N TYR A 175 -3.48 5.69 3.35
CA TYR A 175 -4.02 5.59 4.70
C TYR A 175 -2.89 5.41 5.72
N ASP A 176 -2.92 6.22 6.76
CA ASP A 176 -2.09 6.05 7.95
C ASP A 176 -2.92 5.35 9.03
N TYR A 177 -2.78 4.04 9.16
CA TYR A 177 -3.56 3.24 10.11
C TYR A 177 -3.29 3.59 11.58
N LEU A 178 -2.23 4.34 11.88
CA LEU A 178 -1.92 4.80 13.22
C LEU A 178 -2.61 6.12 13.57
N ASN A 179 -2.76 7.02 12.59
CA ASN A 179 -3.20 8.39 12.81
C ASN A 179 -4.54 8.72 12.14
N ASP A 180 -4.79 8.18 10.95
CA ASP A 180 -6.05 8.42 10.25
C ASP A 180 -7.21 7.74 10.99
N ASP A 181 -8.33 8.45 11.08
CA ASP A 181 -9.55 7.99 11.77
C ASP A 181 -9.37 7.60 13.26
N ALA A 182 -8.19 7.85 13.85
CA ALA A 182 -7.89 7.46 15.22
C ALA A 182 -8.85 8.10 16.23
N GLU A 183 -9.19 9.37 16.04
CA GLU A 183 -10.17 10.09 16.87
C GLU A 183 -11.55 9.44 16.77
N LEU A 184 -12.02 9.16 15.55
CA LEU A 184 -13.33 8.54 15.31
C LEU A 184 -13.41 7.13 15.90
N LEU A 185 -12.34 6.34 15.79
CA LEU A 185 -12.25 5.01 16.38
C LEU A 185 -12.24 5.09 17.92
N PHE A 186 -11.58 6.09 18.49
CA PHE A 186 -11.53 6.32 19.93
C PHE A 186 -12.91 6.69 20.47
N GLU A 187 -13.63 7.60 19.83
CA GLU A 187 -15.00 7.96 20.19
C GLU A 187 -15.97 6.79 20.08
N LYS A 188 -15.89 6.00 19.00
CA LYS A 188 -16.72 4.80 18.84
C LYS A 188 -16.50 3.80 19.98
N ARG A 189 -15.26 3.55 20.37
CA ARG A 189 -14.90 2.69 21.50
C ARG A 189 -15.37 3.27 22.83
N ARG A 190 -15.29 4.59 23.01
CA ARG A 190 -15.79 5.29 24.19
C ARG A 190 -17.30 5.11 24.32
N ARG A 191 -18.06 5.35 23.25
CA ARG A 191 -19.52 5.16 23.22
C ARG A 191 -19.92 3.71 23.51
N GLN A 192 -19.20 2.74 22.96
CA GLN A 192 -19.43 1.31 23.26
C GLN A 192 -19.23 0.98 24.72
N ARG A 193 -18.13 1.43 25.32
CA ARG A 193 -17.85 1.21 26.75
C ARG A 193 -18.88 1.88 27.66
N LEU A 194 -19.34 3.07 27.30
CA LEU A 194 -20.42 3.74 28.03
C LEU A 194 -21.74 2.94 27.94
N ALA A 195 -22.11 2.46 26.75
CA ALA A 195 -23.29 1.62 26.57
C ALA A 195 -23.20 0.31 27.36
N GLU A 196 -22.05 -0.35 27.33
CA GLU A 196 -21.79 -1.57 28.13
C GLU A 196 -21.82 -1.31 29.64
N SER A 197 -21.30 -0.16 30.09
CA SER A 197 -21.28 0.22 31.51
C SER A 197 -22.67 0.57 32.06
N THR A 198 -23.58 1.06 31.22
CA THR A 198 -24.98 1.34 31.61
C THR A 198 -25.83 0.07 31.69
N PHE A 199 -25.39 -1.03 31.06
CA PHE A 199 -26.15 -2.29 31.05
C PHE A 199 -25.78 -3.27 32.17
N ASN A 200 -24.72 -3.01 32.96
CA ASN A 200 -24.30 -3.92 34.05
C ASN A 200 -24.43 -3.27 35.42
N PRO A 201 -25.55 -3.53 36.16
CA PRO A 201 -25.82 -2.94 37.48
C PRO A 201 -24.89 -3.46 38.59
N ASP A 202 -24.13 -4.54 38.36
CA ASP A 202 -23.26 -5.18 39.36
C ASP A 202 -21.85 -4.58 39.47
N TYR A 203 -21.49 -3.61 38.64
CA TYR A 203 -20.25 -2.85 38.80
C TYR A 203 -20.46 -1.68 39.78
N GLY A 204 -20.53 -2.01 41.05
CA GLY A 204 -20.48 -1.03 42.14
C GLY A 204 -19.22 -0.17 42.09
N ASP A 205 -19.29 1.01 42.72
CA ASP A 205 -18.29 2.07 42.87
C ASP A 205 -16.82 1.72 42.55
N ASN A 206 -16.49 1.71 41.27
CA ASN A 206 -15.11 1.59 40.83
C ASN A 206 -14.50 3.01 40.71
N PRO A 207 -13.42 3.33 41.47
CA PRO A 207 -12.76 4.65 41.42
C PRO A 207 -12.34 5.06 39.99
N MET A 208 -12.09 4.07 39.13
CA MET A 208 -11.75 4.30 37.72
C MET A 208 -12.97 4.78 36.90
N ARG A 209 -14.19 4.40 37.28
CA ARG A 209 -15.45 4.88 36.71
C ARG A 209 -15.70 6.34 37.02
N SER A 210 -15.51 6.71 38.29
CA SER A 210 -15.63 8.10 38.74
C SER A 210 -14.61 9.03 38.06
N ALA A 211 -13.37 8.54 37.87
CA ALA A 211 -12.34 9.30 37.15
C ALA A 211 -12.64 9.42 35.65
N LEU A 212 -13.20 8.38 35.01
CA LEU A 212 -13.60 8.43 33.60
C LEU A 212 -14.81 9.34 33.38
N LEU A 213 -15.82 9.28 34.26
CA LEU A 213 -16.99 10.16 34.22
C LEU A 213 -16.61 11.63 34.47
N SER A 214 -15.69 11.90 35.37
CA SER A 214 -15.21 13.27 35.65
C SER A 214 -14.39 13.84 34.49
N LEU A 215 -13.70 12.99 33.72
CA LEU A 215 -13.03 13.39 32.47
C LEU A 215 -14.04 13.65 31.34
N ASP A 216 -15.10 12.86 31.29
CA ASP A 216 -16.16 13.02 30.29
C ASP A 216 -16.99 14.29 30.57
N GLU A 217 -17.36 14.56 31.81
CA GLU A 217 -18.04 15.80 32.21
C GLU A 217 -17.21 17.06 31.89
N ARG A 218 -15.88 17.01 32.08
CA ARG A 218 -14.98 18.11 31.73
C ARG A 218 -14.83 18.29 30.21
N ASN A 219 -14.93 17.21 29.45
CA ASN A 219 -14.89 17.27 27.99
C ASN A 219 -16.23 17.74 27.42
N GLU A 220 -17.36 17.30 27.99
CA GLU A 220 -18.69 17.80 27.66
C GLU A 220 -18.87 19.28 27.98
N GLU A 221 -18.30 19.79 29.09
CA GLU A 221 -18.27 21.23 29.35
C GLU A 221 -17.41 22.01 28.38
N LYS A 222 -16.28 21.48 27.94
CA LYS A 222 -15.46 22.08 26.87
C LYS A 222 -16.16 22.03 25.52
N GLU A 223 -16.86 20.95 25.19
CA GLU A 223 -17.65 20.83 23.97
C GLU A 223 -18.85 21.79 23.98
N LYS A 224 -19.55 21.95 25.11
CA LYS A 224 -20.65 22.91 25.25
C LYS A 224 -20.19 24.37 25.15
N LEU A 225 -18.96 24.67 25.56
CA LEU A 225 -18.35 26.01 25.42
C LEU A 225 -17.83 26.29 24.00
N SER A 226 -17.55 25.25 23.21
CA SER A 226 -17.15 25.34 21.81
C SER A 226 -18.32 25.17 20.82
N ALA A 227 -19.52 24.78 21.31
CA ALA A 227 -20.71 24.52 20.50
C ALA A 227 -21.38 25.77 19.95
N GLY A 228 -20.73 26.41 18.99
CA GLY A 228 -21.30 27.53 18.21
C GLY A 228 -21.48 27.22 16.70
N ALA A 229 -21.02 26.08 16.21
CA ALA A 229 -21.23 25.62 14.83
C ALA A 229 -21.50 24.12 14.83
N PRO A 230 -22.40 23.61 13.95
CA PRO A 230 -22.53 22.16 13.78
C PRO A 230 -21.15 21.65 13.30
N GLU A 231 -20.51 20.80 14.12
CA GLU A 231 -19.32 20.07 13.68
C GLU A 231 -19.75 19.23 12.47
N GLU A 232 -19.29 19.60 11.31
CA GLU A 232 -19.31 18.70 10.15
C GLU A 232 -18.54 17.43 10.60
N GLU A 233 -19.25 16.30 10.69
CA GLU A 233 -18.61 15.03 10.98
C GLU A 233 -17.44 14.85 10.01
N LYS A 234 -16.22 14.79 10.55
CA LYS A 234 -15.02 14.58 9.72
C LYS A 234 -15.22 13.29 8.93
N PRO A 235 -15.17 13.34 7.61
CA PRO A 235 -15.38 12.13 6.81
C PRO A 235 -14.29 11.11 7.11
N TRP A 236 -14.67 9.83 7.16
CA TRP A 236 -13.71 8.74 7.26
C TRP A 236 -12.76 8.77 6.07
N LYS A 237 -11.47 8.60 6.32
CA LYS A 237 -10.46 8.43 5.26
C LYS A 237 -10.45 7.01 4.71
N MET A 238 -10.88 6.05 5.52
CA MET A 238 -11.04 4.66 5.11
C MET A 238 -12.13 4.56 4.02
N PRO A 239 -11.86 3.84 2.90
CA PRO A 239 -12.83 3.64 1.86
C PRO A 239 -14.13 3.01 2.36
N GLU A 240 -15.26 3.45 1.83
CA GLU A 240 -16.60 3.02 2.28
C GLU A 240 -16.82 1.51 2.12
N ASN A 241 -16.28 0.90 1.05
CA ASN A 241 -16.35 -0.54 0.84
C ASN A 241 -15.55 -1.32 1.90
N LEU A 242 -14.38 -0.85 2.29
CA LEU A 242 -13.60 -1.45 3.37
C LEU A 242 -14.34 -1.34 4.70
N ARG A 243 -14.90 -0.17 5.01
CA ARG A 243 -15.68 0.04 6.23
C ARG A 243 -16.86 -0.90 6.32
N LYS A 244 -17.63 -1.06 5.25
CA LYS A 244 -18.76 -2.01 5.17
C LYS A 244 -18.32 -3.47 5.35
N ASP A 245 -17.19 -3.83 4.73
CA ASP A 245 -16.66 -5.18 4.88
C ASP A 245 -16.17 -5.45 6.29
N LEU A 246 -15.57 -4.47 6.98
CA LEU A 246 -15.15 -4.59 8.39
C LEU A 246 -16.32 -4.76 9.36
N GLU A 247 -17.47 -4.18 9.04
CA GLU A 247 -18.70 -4.31 9.82
C GLU A 247 -19.45 -5.62 9.55
N ASN A 248 -19.08 -6.38 8.53
CA ASN A 248 -19.74 -7.63 8.15
C ASN A 248 -19.20 -8.83 8.96
N PRO A 249 -19.96 -9.39 9.91
CA PRO A 249 -19.48 -10.46 10.79
C PRO A 249 -19.28 -11.81 10.07
N LYS A 250 -19.73 -11.95 8.83
CA LYS A 250 -19.56 -13.18 8.03
C LYS A 250 -18.21 -13.24 7.32
N LEU A 251 -17.55 -12.10 7.15
CA LEU A 251 -16.26 -12.02 6.48
C LEU A 251 -15.12 -12.36 7.46
N LYS A 252 -14.11 -13.03 6.94
CA LYS A 252 -12.87 -13.33 7.65
C LYS A 252 -11.76 -12.46 7.09
N TRP A 253 -10.83 -12.08 7.95
CA TRP A 253 -9.79 -11.14 7.61
C TRP A 253 -8.41 -11.75 7.69
N LEU A 254 -7.58 -11.42 6.72
CA LEU A 254 -6.15 -11.62 6.70
C LEU A 254 -5.52 -10.24 6.71
N ILE A 255 -4.89 -9.89 7.81
CA ILE A 255 -4.26 -8.58 8.01
C ILE A 255 -2.75 -8.76 7.92
N PHE A 256 -2.12 -7.96 7.07
CA PHE A 256 -0.69 -7.81 6.97
C PHE A 256 -0.28 -6.43 7.49
N ILE A 257 0.82 -6.38 8.26
CA ILE A 257 1.36 -5.17 8.90
C ILE A 257 2.87 -5.13 8.72
#